data_b330a9f9b652f18ed38313c368c06cfe
#
_entry.id   b330a9f9b652f18ed38313c368c06cfe
#
_cell.length_a   1.000
_cell.length_b   1.000
_cell.length_c   1.000
_cell.angle_alpha   90.00
_cell.angle_beta   90.00
_cell.angle_gamma   90.00
#
_symmetry.space_group_name_H-M   'P 1'
#
loop_
_entity.id
_entity.type
_entity.pdbx_description
1 polymer ?
#
loop_
_entity_poly.entity_id
_entity_poly.type
_entity_poly.pdbx_seq_one_letter_code
_entity_poly.pdbx_strand_id
1 'polypeptide(L)'
;IYLPESDFDLQEFSRDLTNALHKQPNVVVCVSEGISDSGGRFICEYNTDATALDTFGHKMLAGCGKVLENYVRSTFGVKARSVELNVSQRCSGMIASLTDIEEAAHAGAIGVSNALNGATGMMVSMKRSSGSPYRLEYVLEDVNEICNKEKKFPLSWITNHGTDIGPEFQAY
;
A
#
# COMPACT_ATOMS: atom_id res chain seq x y z
N ILE A 1 -3.71 -7.91 -8.83
CA ILE A 1 -3.25 -6.87 -7.85
C ILE A 1 -3.38 -5.53 -8.54
N TYR A 2 -3.91 -4.51 -7.81
CA TYR A 2 -3.99 -3.13 -8.29
C TYR A 2 -3.24 -2.23 -7.33
N LEU A 3 -2.30 -1.45 -7.87
CA LEU A 3 -1.40 -0.58 -7.14
C LEU A 3 -1.87 0.88 -7.22
N PRO A 4 -1.62 1.70 -6.19
CA PRO A 4 -2.09 3.08 -6.14
C PRO A 4 -1.34 4.01 -7.12
N GLU A 5 -0.18 3.58 -7.63
CA GLU A 5 0.62 4.32 -8.61
C GLU A 5 0.10 4.20 -10.04
N SER A 6 -0.85 3.30 -10.28
CA SER A 6 -1.48 3.12 -11.60
C SER A 6 -2.92 3.58 -11.54
N ASP A 7 -3.36 4.29 -12.59
CA ASP A 7 -4.76 4.67 -12.72
C ASP A 7 -5.65 3.43 -12.73
N PHE A 8 -6.71 3.47 -11.93
CA PHE A 8 -7.68 2.40 -11.84
C PHE A 8 -8.89 2.68 -12.73
N ASP A 9 -9.18 1.77 -13.64
CA ASP A 9 -10.35 1.85 -14.51
C ASP A 9 -11.30 0.68 -14.26
N LEU A 10 -12.58 0.98 -13.99
CA LEU A 10 -13.61 -0.02 -13.73
C LEU A 10 -13.92 -0.92 -14.93
N GLN A 11 -13.74 -0.44 -16.16
CA GLN A 11 -13.98 -1.25 -17.36
C GLN A 11 -12.82 -2.24 -17.56
N GLU A 12 -11.59 -1.78 -17.36
CA GLU A 12 -10.41 -2.65 -17.36
C GLU A 12 -10.49 -3.70 -16.25
N PHE A 13 -10.85 -3.29 -15.05
CA PHE A 13 -11.12 -4.19 -13.93
C PHE A 13 -12.16 -5.26 -14.30
N SER A 14 -13.25 -4.87 -14.95
CA SER A 14 -14.30 -5.82 -15.38
C SER A 14 -13.78 -6.82 -16.39
N ARG A 15 -12.97 -6.37 -17.35
CA ARG A 15 -12.34 -7.24 -18.35
C ARG A 15 -11.39 -8.24 -17.69
N ASP A 16 -10.54 -7.76 -16.79
CA ASP A 16 -9.58 -8.60 -16.07
C ASP A 16 -10.30 -9.64 -15.19
N LEU A 17 -11.34 -9.24 -14.48
CA LEU A 17 -12.14 -10.13 -13.66
C LEU A 17 -12.87 -11.18 -14.53
N THR A 18 -13.43 -10.77 -15.68
CA THR A 18 -14.04 -11.69 -16.64
C THR A 18 -13.03 -12.74 -17.09
N ASN A 19 -11.84 -12.30 -17.50
CA ASN A 19 -10.77 -13.20 -17.94
C ASN A 19 -10.31 -14.15 -16.83
N ALA A 20 -10.25 -13.67 -15.60
CA ALA A 20 -9.88 -14.49 -14.45
C ALA A 20 -10.96 -15.53 -14.12
N LEU A 21 -12.24 -15.16 -14.13
CA LEU A 21 -13.36 -16.05 -13.87
C LEU A 21 -13.53 -17.15 -14.95
N HIS A 22 -13.14 -16.86 -16.19
CA HIS A 22 -13.08 -17.90 -17.25
C HIS A 22 -12.00 -18.96 -16.99
N LYS A 23 -10.92 -18.61 -16.30
CA LYS A 23 -9.81 -19.53 -16.01
C LYS A 23 -10.03 -20.32 -14.72
N GLN A 24 -10.72 -19.72 -13.73
CA GLN A 24 -10.91 -20.34 -12.43
C GLN A 24 -12.18 -19.80 -11.75
N PRO A 25 -12.92 -20.65 -11.01
CA PRO A 25 -14.19 -20.28 -10.40
C PRO A 25 -14.05 -19.34 -9.19
N ASN A 26 -12.87 -19.29 -8.57
CA ASN A 26 -12.61 -18.47 -7.40
C ASN A 26 -11.46 -17.50 -7.73
N VAL A 27 -11.71 -16.20 -7.58
CA VAL A 27 -10.73 -15.14 -7.85
C VAL A 27 -10.52 -14.31 -6.60
N VAL A 28 -9.27 -14.04 -6.28
CA VAL A 28 -8.88 -13.10 -5.22
C VAL A 28 -8.30 -11.87 -5.89
N VAL A 29 -8.86 -10.71 -5.56
CA VAL A 29 -8.39 -9.42 -6.03
C VAL A 29 -7.78 -8.68 -4.85
N CYS A 30 -6.51 -8.27 -4.96
CA CYS A 30 -5.84 -7.43 -3.99
C CYS A 30 -5.80 -6.00 -4.52
N VAL A 31 -6.27 -5.06 -3.72
CA VAL A 31 -6.27 -3.64 -4.06
C VAL A 31 -5.65 -2.83 -2.92
N SER A 32 -4.93 -1.78 -3.26
CA SER A 32 -4.54 -0.78 -2.27
C SER A 32 -5.76 0.11 -1.92
N GLU A 33 -5.80 0.61 -0.70
CA GLU A 33 -6.83 1.58 -0.29
C GLU A 33 -6.73 2.91 -1.06
N GLY A 34 -5.54 3.24 -1.56
CA GLY A 34 -5.24 4.48 -2.29
C GLY A 34 -5.41 4.40 -3.80
N ILE A 35 -6.07 3.39 -4.35
CA ILE A 35 -6.33 3.35 -5.80
C ILE A 35 -7.25 4.50 -6.22
N SER A 36 -6.89 5.17 -7.33
CA SER A 36 -7.61 6.31 -7.90
C SER A 36 -7.83 6.17 -9.39
N ASP A 37 -8.85 6.83 -9.90
CA ASP A 37 -9.09 6.93 -11.34
C ASP A 37 -8.12 7.93 -12.01
N SER A 38 -8.16 8.00 -13.33
CA SER A 38 -7.34 8.93 -14.13
C SER A 38 -7.59 10.42 -13.84
N GLY A 39 -8.69 10.74 -13.16
CA GLY A 39 -9.01 12.09 -12.67
C GLY A 39 -8.45 12.36 -11.28
N GLY A 40 -7.77 11.38 -10.66
CA GLY A 40 -7.23 11.47 -9.30
C GLY A 40 -8.28 11.33 -8.19
N ARG A 41 -9.50 10.89 -8.51
CA ARG A 41 -10.53 10.61 -7.52
C ARG A 41 -10.33 9.20 -6.97
N PHE A 42 -10.24 9.08 -5.65
CA PHE A 42 -10.12 7.78 -5.00
C PHE A 42 -11.36 6.91 -5.18
N ILE A 43 -11.16 5.61 -5.41
CA ILE A 43 -12.28 4.68 -5.64
C ILE A 43 -13.18 4.56 -4.41
N CYS A 44 -12.64 4.71 -3.19
CA CYS A 44 -13.46 4.77 -1.98
C CYS A 44 -14.47 5.94 -1.97
N GLU A 45 -14.20 7.04 -2.66
CA GLU A 45 -15.09 8.20 -2.78
C GLU A 45 -16.29 7.96 -3.72
N TYR A 46 -16.32 6.84 -4.42
CA TYR A 46 -17.49 6.44 -5.22
C TYR A 46 -18.67 5.98 -4.33
N ASN A 47 -18.39 5.68 -3.08
CA ASN A 47 -19.38 5.48 -2.06
C ASN A 47 -19.66 6.85 -1.40
N THR A 48 -20.89 7.34 -1.44
CA THR A 48 -21.29 8.68 -0.99
C THR A 48 -21.04 8.97 0.50
N ASP A 49 -20.69 7.95 1.29
CA ASP A 49 -20.46 8.08 2.74
C ASP A 49 -18.97 8.32 3.11
N ALA A 50 -18.06 8.39 2.14
CA ALA A 50 -16.61 8.34 2.36
C ALA A 50 -15.93 9.73 2.40
N THR A 51 -16.55 10.78 2.93
CA THR A 51 -16.00 12.15 2.95
C THR A 51 -15.35 12.56 4.28
N ALA A 52 -15.04 11.61 5.17
CA ALA A 52 -14.41 11.93 6.45
C ALA A 52 -12.93 12.30 6.26
N LEU A 53 -12.55 13.47 6.82
CA LEU A 53 -11.15 13.87 6.96
C LEU A 53 -10.65 13.47 8.35
N ASP A 54 -9.36 13.14 8.45
CA ASP A 54 -8.70 12.98 9.74
C ASP A 54 -8.42 14.35 10.41
N THR A 55 -7.87 14.34 11.62
CA THR A 55 -7.55 15.56 12.38
C THR A 55 -6.49 16.42 11.72
N PHE A 56 -5.77 15.91 10.74
CA PHE A 56 -4.72 16.61 9.98
C PHE A 56 -5.19 17.07 8.59
N GLY A 57 -6.47 16.82 8.25
CA GLY A 57 -7.05 17.19 6.96
C GLY A 57 -6.79 16.20 5.82
N HIS A 58 -6.26 15.01 6.12
CA HIS A 58 -6.08 13.96 5.12
C HIS A 58 -7.40 13.19 4.92
N LYS A 59 -7.69 12.78 3.69
CA LYS A 59 -8.85 11.94 3.39
C LYS A 59 -8.67 10.57 4.04
N MET A 60 -9.70 10.12 4.76
CA MET A 60 -9.76 8.77 5.28
C MET A 60 -10.08 7.80 4.13
N LEU A 61 -9.03 7.15 3.60
CA LEU A 61 -9.13 6.21 2.49
C LEU A 61 -9.57 4.84 3.01
N ALA A 62 -10.88 4.67 3.26
CA ALA A 62 -11.44 3.38 3.67
C ALA A 62 -12.63 3.03 2.79
N GLY A 63 -12.88 1.75 2.57
CA GLY A 63 -14.07 1.26 1.89
C GLY A 63 -13.96 1.07 0.38
N CYS A 64 -12.78 1.18 -0.25
CA CYS A 64 -12.61 0.84 -1.67
C CYS A 64 -13.00 -0.62 -1.95
N GLY A 65 -12.67 -1.54 -1.05
CA GLY A 65 -13.10 -2.93 -1.12
C GLY A 65 -14.62 -3.08 -1.17
N LYS A 66 -15.36 -2.27 -0.41
CA LYS A 66 -16.82 -2.30 -0.42
C LYS A 66 -17.43 -1.75 -1.70
N VAL A 67 -16.83 -0.71 -2.26
CA VAL A 67 -17.23 -0.17 -3.57
C VAL A 67 -17.08 -1.26 -4.64
N LEU A 68 -15.93 -1.91 -4.69
CA LEU A 68 -15.67 -2.98 -5.66
C LEU A 68 -16.54 -4.23 -5.42
N GLU A 69 -16.78 -4.62 -4.17
CA GLU A 69 -17.73 -5.70 -3.84
C GLU A 69 -19.10 -5.42 -4.43
N ASN A 70 -19.64 -4.23 -4.18
CA ASN A 70 -20.96 -3.83 -4.68
C ASN A 70 -20.97 -3.79 -6.20
N TYR A 71 -19.92 -3.25 -6.83
CA TYR A 71 -19.77 -3.22 -8.27
C TYR A 71 -19.77 -4.62 -8.89
N VAL A 72 -18.96 -5.53 -8.34
CA VAL A 72 -18.88 -6.92 -8.83
C VAL A 72 -20.22 -7.63 -8.69
N ARG A 73 -20.88 -7.48 -7.55
CA ARG A 73 -22.21 -8.10 -7.31
C ARG A 73 -23.26 -7.61 -8.28
N SER A 74 -23.30 -6.30 -8.55
CA SER A 74 -24.30 -5.71 -9.46
C SER A 74 -24.02 -6.01 -10.93
N THR A 75 -22.75 -6.02 -11.33
CA THR A 75 -22.35 -6.16 -12.74
C THR A 75 -22.28 -7.63 -13.18
N PHE A 76 -21.77 -8.51 -12.32
CA PHE A 76 -21.53 -9.91 -12.67
C PHE A 76 -22.56 -10.88 -12.07
N GLY A 77 -23.38 -10.44 -11.12
CA GLY A 77 -24.33 -11.30 -10.44
C GLY A 77 -23.69 -12.42 -9.59
N VAL A 78 -22.38 -12.33 -9.34
CA VAL A 78 -21.63 -13.32 -8.58
C VAL A 78 -21.51 -12.93 -7.11
N LYS A 79 -21.28 -13.92 -6.25
CA LYS A 79 -21.01 -13.67 -4.84
C LYS A 79 -19.62 -13.04 -4.68
N ALA A 80 -19.57 -11.85 -4.17
CA ALA A 80 -18.31 -11.16 -3.82
C ALA A 80 -18.32 -10.81 -2.32
N ARG A 81 -17.13 -10.72 -1.74
CA ARG A 81 -16.89 -10.27 -0.37
C ARG A 81 -15.60 -9.47 -0.35
N SER A 82 -15.63 -8.30 0.28
CA SER A 82 -14.44 -7.53 0.60
C SER A 82 -13.95 -7.84 2.01
N VAL A 83 -12.65 -7.84 2.18
CA VAL A 83 -11.99 -7.97 3.47
C VAL A 83 -10.97 -6.83 3.58
N GLU A 84 -11.15 -5.97 4.54
CA GLU A 84 -10.19 -4.92 4.89
C GLU A 84 -9.37 -5.41 6.07
N LEU A 85 -8.05 -5.50 5.91
CA LEU A 85 -7.17 -6.12 6.90
C LEU A 85 -7.03 -5.29 8.17
N ASN A 86 -7.04 -3.97 8.07
CA ASN A 86 -7.10 -3.03 9.19
C ASN A 86 -6.32 -3.49 10.45
N VAL A 87 -7.06 -3.66 11.56
CA VAL A 87 -6.53 -4.08 12.86
C VAL A 87 -5.90 -5.47 12.81
N SER A 88 -6.44 -6.39 12.01
CA SER A 88 -5.89 -7.74 11.87
C SER A 88 -4.43 -7.72 11.42
N GLN A 89 -4.09 -6.87 10.45
CA GLN A 89 -2.72 -6.68 9.99
C GLN A 89 -1.82 -6.07 11.06
N ARG A 90 -2.32 -5.07 11.78
CA ARG A 90 -1.55 -4.32 12.80
C ARG A 90 -1.31 -5.10 14.09
N CYS A 91 -2.21 -6.03 14.42
CA CYS A 91 -2.18 -6.79 15.66
C CYS A 91 -1.68 -8.23 15.49
N SER A 92 -1.12 -8.58 14.33
CA SER A 92 -0.72 -9.96 13.99
C SER A 92 0.67 -10.31 14.50
N GLY A 93 0.94 -10.10 15.78
CA GLY A 93 2.27 -10.31 16.37
C GLY A 93 2.80 -11.75 16.27
N MET A 94 1.92 -12.75 16.09
CA MET A 94 2.32 -14.15 15.95
C MET A 94 3.03 -14.47 14.62
N ILE A 95 2.85 -13.63 13.60
CA ILE A 95 3.42 -13.80 12.27
C ILE A 95 4.30 -12.60 11.87
N ALA A 96 4.77 -11.84 12.85
CA ALA A 96 5.70 -10.75 12.60
C ALA A 96 7.06 -11.27 12.15
N SER A 97 7.67 -10.59 11.19
CA SER A 97 9.03 -10.88 10.75
C SER A 97 10.03 -10.55 11.85
N LEU A 98 10.94 -11.48 12.17
CA LEU A 98 12.01 -11.22 13.13
C LEU A 98 12.91 -10.08 12.65
N THR A 99 13.23 -10.04 11.37
CA THR A 99 14.02 -8.97 10.75
C THR A 99 13.38 -7.61 10.98
N ASP A 100 12.07 -7.47 10.72
CA ASP A 100 11.35 -6.20 10.93
C ASP A 100 11.34 -5.77 12.39
N ILE A 101 11.21 -6.72 13.32
CA ILE A 101 11.25 -6.44 14.77
C ILE A 101 12.64 -5.93 15.18
N GLU A 102 13.70 -6.61 14.75
CA GLU A 102 15.09 -6.24 15.05
C GLU A 102 15.44 -4.87 14.44
N GLU A 103 15.05 -4.63 13.20
CA GLU A 103 15.27 -3.37 12.50
C GLU A 103 14.54 -2.20 13.16
N ALA A 104 13.28 -2.41 13.54
CA ALA A 104 12.50 -1.39 14.25
C ALA A 104 13.12 -1.05 15.62
N ALA A 105 13.54 -2.07 16.38
CA ALA A 105 14.22 -1.88 17.66
C ALA A 105 15.53 -1.12 17.50
N HIS A 106 16.32 -1.46 16.47
CA HIS A 106 17.58 -0.80 16.18
C HIS A 106 17.39 0.65 15.76
N ALA A 107 16.41 0.94 14.89
CA ALA A 107 16.05 2.29 14.50
C ALA A 107 15.68 3.15 15.73
N GLY A 108 14.90 2.59 16.67
CA GLY A 108 14.56 3.26 17.92
C GLY A 108 15.79 3.57 18.78
N ALA A 109 16.70 2.61 18.93
CA ALA A 109 17.95 2.80 19.68
C ALA A 109 18.83 3.89 19.06
N ILE A 110 18.97 3.92 17.75
CA ILE A 110 19.69 4.96 17.01
C ILE A 110 19.04 6.33 17.23
N GLY A 111 17.70 6.41 17.18
CA GLY A 111 16.96 7.65 17.41
C GLY A 111 17.23 8.22 18.80
N VAL A 112 17.16 7.39 19.85
CA VAL A 112 17.47 7.79 21.22
C VAL A 112 18.92 8.23 21.38
N SER A 113 19.87 7.47 20.84
CA SER A 113 21.29 7.82 20.91
C SER A 113 21.59 9.16 20.27
N ASN A 114 21.03 9.43 19.09
CA ASN A 114 21.23 10.70 18.40
C ASN A 114 20.55 11.87 19.11
N ALA A 115 19.37 11.68 19.67
CA ALA A 115 18.69 12.70 20.48
C ALA A 115 19.52 13.08 21.72
N LEU A 116 20.09 12.10 22.42
CA LEU A 116 21.00 12.35 23.55
C LEU A 116 22.28 13.10 23.13
N ASN A 117 22.71 12.94 21.89
CA ASN A 117 23.85 13.66 21.32
C ASN A 117 23.44 15.03 20.72
N GLY A 118 22.21 15.50 20.94
CA GLY A 118 21.74 16.82 20.55
C GLY A 118 21.08 16.90 19.18
N ALA A 119 20.87 15.80 18.48
CA ALA A 119 20.12 15.81 17.23
C ALA A 119 18.63 16.16 17.53
N THR A 120 18.09 17.10 16.75
CA THR A 120 16.69 17.51 16.82
C THR A 120 16.13 17.73 15.42
N GLY A 121 14.83 17.51 15.21
CA GLY A 121 14.18 17.65 13.91
C GLY A 121 14.60 16.59 12.89
N MET A 122 15.17 15.47 13.36
CA MET A 122 15.66 14.38 12.52
C MET A 122 14.81 13.13 12.68
N MET A 123 14.64 12.39 11.59
CA MET A 123 14.03 11.08 11.58
C MET A 123 15.10 10.02 11.23
N VAL A 124 15.03 8.87 11.90
CA VAL A 124 15.82 7.71 11.49
C VAL A 124 15.11 7.02 10.34
N SER A 125 15.69 7.12 9.16
CA SER A 125 15.23 6.43 7.95
C SER A 125 16.01 5.14 7.73
N MET A 126 15.35 4.16 7.14
CA MET A 126 15.90 2.87 6.78
C MET A 126 16.13 2.83 5.27
N LYS A 127 17.37 2.65 4.86
CA LYS A 127 17.77 2.60 3.47
C LYS A 127 18.36 1.23 3.14
N ARG A 128 17.65 0.50 2.28
CA ARG A 128 18.19 -0.77 1.79
C ARG A 128 19.41 -0.53 0.92
N SER A 129 20.51 -1.18 1.24
CA SER A 129 21.67 -1.21 0.37
C SER A 129 21.44 -2.21 -0.77
N SER A 130 21.98 -1.89 -1.95
CA SER A 130 21.89 -2.77 -3.12
C SER A 130 22.68 -4.05 -2.90
N GLY A 131 22.15 -5.17 -3.40
CA GLY A 131 22.87 -6.44 -3.44
C GLY A 131 22.29 -7.55 -2.56
N SER A 132 22.88 -8.72 -2.69
CA SER A 132 22.61 -9.90 -1.87
C SER A 132 23.87 -10.23 -1.06
N PRO A 133 23.78 -10.50 0.25
CA PRO A 133 22.56 -10.60 1.06
C PRO A 133 21.92 -9.25 1.37
N TYR A 134 20.63 -9.29 1.78
CA TYR A 134 19.89 -8.12 2.27
C TYR A 134 20.67 -7.40 3.37
N ARG A 135 20.78 -6.08 3.24
CA ARG A 135 21.40 -5.19 4.23
C ARG A 135 20.64 -3.87 4.29
N LEU A 136 20.58 -3.33 5.48
CA LEU A 136 19.96 -2.07 5.79
C LEU A 136 20.97 -1.07 6.35
N GLU A 137 20.85 0.19 5.94
CA GLU A 137 21.58 1.32 6.50
C GLU A 137 20.58 2.24 7.19
N TYR A 138 20.95 2.75 8.36
CA TYR A 138 20.18 3.75 9.08
C TYR A 138 20.79 5.12 8.84
N VAL A 139 19.96 6.04 8.38
CA VAL A 139 20.38 7.41 8.08
C VAL A 139 19.50 8.39 8.85
N LEU A 140 20.07 9.51 9.27
CA LEU A 140 19.32 10.62 9.83
C LEU A 140 18.93 11.57 8.69
N GLU A 141 17.65 11.83 8.57
CA GLU A 141 17.09 12.75 7.58
C GLU A 141 16.32 13.85 8.27
N ASP A 142 16.41 15.10 7.74
CA ASP A 142 15.64 16.22 8.27
C ASP A 142 14.13 15.95 8.05
N VAL A 143 13.37 16.04 9.12
CA VAL A 143 11.92 15.79 9.09
C VAL A 143 11.18 16.70 8.12
N ASN A 144 11.67 17.95 7.90
CA ASN A 144 11.06 18.89 6.96
C ASN A 144 11.26 18.47 5.49
N GLU A 145 12.31 17.69 5.21
CA GLU A 145 12.58 17.20 3.85
C GLU A 145 11.76 15.98 3.48
N ILE A 146 11.27 15.22 4.45
CA ILE A 146 10.56 13.96 4.23
C ILE A 146 9.09 14.01 4.63
N CYS A 147 8.70 14.93 5.52
CA CYS A 147 7.33 15.07 5.99
C CYS A 147 6.37 15.32 4.82
N ASN A 148 5.25 14.61 4.78
CA ASN A 148 4.23 14.69 3.73
C ASN A 148 4.74 14.41 2.29
N LYS A 149 5.88 13.75 2.16
CA LYS A 149 6.39 13.27 0.88
C LYS A 149 6.24 11.75 0.80
N GLU A 150 5.73 11.26 -0.31
CA GLU A 150 5.61 9.83 -0.57
C GLU A 150 6.80 9.33 -1.38
N LYS A 151 7.40 8.24 -0.94
CA LYS A 151 8.33 7.47 -1.77
C LYS A 151 7.51 6.56 -2.68
N LYS A 152 7.33 6.96 -3.92
CA LYS A 152 6.54 6.21 -4.89
C LYS A 152 7.24 4.91 -5.30
N PHE A 153 6.43 3.90 -5.53
CA PHE A 153 6.87 2.66 -6.16
C PHE A 153 7.34 2.94 -7.59
N PRO A 154 8.49 2.42 -8.05
CA PRO A 154 8.97 2.67 -9.40
C PRO A 154 7.99 2.12 -10.45
N LEU A 155 7.48 2.98 -11.33
CA LEU A 155 6.53 2.57 -12.38
C LEU A 155 7.11 1.50 -13.30
N SER A 156 8.44 1.48 -13.48
CA SER A 156 9.13 0.45 -14.27
C SER A 156 9.03 -0.96 -13.68
N TRP A 157 8.67 -1.09 -12.41
CA TRP A 157 8.48 -2.38 -11.73
C TRP A 157 7.05 -2.89 -11.84
N ILE A 158 6.15 -2.06 -12.38
CA ILE A 158 4.75 -2.42 -12.61
C ILE A 158 4.61 -3.00 -14.01
N THR A 159 3.99 -4.14 -14.11
CA THR A 159 3.79 -4.88 -15.37
C THR A 159 2.30 -5.16 -15.61
N ASN A 160 2.00 -5.78 -16.75
CA ASN A 160 0.66 -6.21 -17.10
C ASN A 160 -0.41 -5.12 -16.91
N HIS A 161 -0.15 -3.92 -17.47
CA HIS A 161 -1.07 -2.77 -17.42
C HIS A 161 -1.50 -2.35 -16.00
N GLY A 162 -0.56 -2.38 -15.05
CA GLY A 162 -0.83 -1.93 -13.68
C GLY A 162 -1.33 -3.03 -12.74
N THR A 163 -1.41 -4.28 -13.18
CA THR A 163 -2.02 -5.37 -12.40
C THR A 163 -1.05 -6.42 -11.90
N ASP A 164 0.26 -6.25 -12.17
CA ASP A 164 1.28 -7.19 -11.72
C ASP A 164 2.61 -6.47 -11.47
N ILE A 165 3.54 -7.18 -10.85
CA ILE A 165 4.88 -6.68 -10.49
C ILE A 165 5.96 -7.46 -11.21
N GLY A 166 7.00 -6.75 -11.65
CA GLY A 166 8.13 -7.30 -12.37
C GLY A 166 9.16 -8.01 -11.50
N PRO A 167 10.12 -8.70 -12.13
CA PRO A 167 11.20 -9.40 -11.43
C PRO A 167 12.09 -8.47 -10.60
N GLU A 168 12.16 -7.20 -10.93
CA GLU A 168 12.91 -6.19 -10.18
C GLU A 168 12.36 -6.04 -8.76
N PHE A 169 11.04 -6.06 -8.59
CA PHE A 169 10.41 -6.03 -7.28
C PHE A 169 10.64 -7.34 -6.52
N GLN A 170 10.61 -8.48 -7.21
CA GLN A 170 10.89 -9.78 -6.58
C GLN A 170 12.33 -9.86 -6.06
N ALA A 171 13.26 -9.16 -6.72
CA ALA A 171 14.65 -9.07 -6.29
C ALA A 171 14.86 -8.05 -5.17
N TYR A 172 13.99 -7.04 -5.09
CA TYR A 172 13.96 -6.06 -4.00
C TYR A 172 13.44 -6.67 -2.72
#